data_ced14d0947b0c37e88b939cb54f398ab
#
_entry.id   ced14d0947b0c37e88b939cb54f398ab
#
_cell.length_a   1.000
_cell.length_b   1.000
_cell.length_c   1.000
_cell.angle_alpha   90.00
_cell.angle_beta   90.00
_cell.angle_gamma   90.00
#
_symmetry.space_group_name_H-M   'P 1'
#
loop_
_entity.id
_entity.type
_entity.pdbx_description
1 polymer ?
#
loop_
_entity_poly.entity_id
_entity_poly.type
_entity_poly.pdbx_seq_one_letter_code
_entity_poly.pdbx_strand_id
1 'polypeptide(L)'
;KPHPIPEGLQAHSPFMIFALAYHELGLVAKSPEILKRALELAEIVMSQHLKPERRVLHEFVKPGGELDESDAGKTVIPAHAIESMWFMERIYSYHGNGERIRLALEAIKWHVELGWDDQYGGLYLAVHLEGGRPAWHRPDSKVWWTVTETLYALLRAYEVSRALWCLDWYRKVHEYAFRVFPNPERGDWYQNLDREGRRIPVVVRDLPVKDPFHLPRSLLYGLLVLRRLGG
;
A
#
# COMPACT_ATOMS: atom_id res chain seq x y z
N LYS A 1 -9.22 6.39 18.29
CA LYS A 1 -8.86 5.82 16.98
C LYS A 1 -8.02 6.87 16.27
N PRO A 2 -6.87 6.49 15.70
CA PRO A 2 -5.99 7.46 15.02
C PRO A 2 -6.63 8.08 13.77
N HIS A 3 -7.36 7.28 12.99
CA HIS A 3 -8.11 7.71 11.81
C HIS A 3 -9.51 7.11 11.89
N PRO A 4 -10.51 7.86 12.37
CA PRO A 4 -11.87 7.36 12.41
C PRO A 4 -12.37 7.16 10.99
N ILE A 5 -13.02 6.02 10.75
CA ILE A 5 -13.77 5.82 9.51
C ILE A 5 -14.89 6.84 9.51
N PRO A 6 -15.07 7.65 8.44
CA PRO A 6 -16.16 8.61 8.36
C PRO A 6 -17.52 7.91 8.52
N GLU A 7 -18.48 8.61 9.13
CA GLU A 7 -19.80 8.05 9.36
C GLU A 7 -20.47 7.64 8.04
N GLY A 8 -21.09 6.47 8.02
CA GLY A 8 -21.75 5.92 6.84
C GLY A 8 -20.81 5.33 5.79
N LEU A 9 -19.47 5.39 5.99
CA LEU A 9 -18.51 4.83 5.06
C LEU A 9 -17.86 3.56 5.60
N GLN A 10 -17.37 2.74 4.69
CA GLN A 10 -16.56 1.57 4.99
C GLN A 10 -15.14 1.82 4.44
N ALA A 11 -14.12 1.45 5.22
CA ALA A 11 -12.73 1.49 4.80
C ALA A 11 -12.29 0.13 4.24
N HIS A 12 -11.36 0.11 3.29
CA HIS A 12 -10.80 -1.15 2.79
C HIS A 12 -9.80 -1.79 3.77
N SER A 13 -9.21 -1.00 4.65
CA SER A 13 -8.14 -1.46 5.56
C SER A 13 -8.47 -2.68 6.42
N PRO A 14 -9.64 -2.82 7.06
CA PRO A 14 -9.95 -4.03 7.81
C PRO A 14 -9.99 -5.27 6.91
N PHE A 15 -10.55 -5.13 5.72
CA PHE A 15 -10.69 -6.26 4.79
C PHE A 15 -9.33 -6.73 4.28
N MET A 16 -8.44 -5.81 3.87
CA MET A 16 -7.13 -6.19 3.37
C MET A 16 -6.26 -6.86 4.44
N ILE A 17 -6.22 -6.28 5.67
CA ILE A 17 -5.40 -6.81 6.76
C ILE A 17 -5.87 -8.21 7.17
N PHE A 18 -7.19 -8.38 7.37
CA PHE A 18 -7.71 -9.69 7.73
C PHE A 18 -7.64 -10.68 6.59
N ALA A 19 -7.76 -10.25 5.32
CA ALA A 19 -7.54 -11.12 4.17
C ALA A 19 -6.13 -11.73 4.20
N LEU A 20 -5.09 -10.90 4.37
CA LEU A 20 -3.72 -11.40 4.47
C LEU A 20 -3.51 -12.26 5.73
N ALA A 21 -3.99 -11.82 6.90
CA ALA A 21 -3.83 -12.55 8.15
C ALA A 21 -4.47 -13.95 8.08
N TYR A 22 -5.69 -14.06 7.55
CA TYR A 22 -6.34 -15.35 7.34
C TYR A 22 -5.63 -16.18 6.28
N HIS A 23 -5.11 -15.57 5.23
CA HIS A 23 -4.33 -16.28 4.23
C HIS A 23 -3.10 -16.94 4.84
N GLU A 24 -2.27 -16.20 5.56
CA GLU A 24 -1.08 -16.72 6.22
C GLU A 24 -1.43 -17.78 7.28
N LEU A 25 -2.45 -17.52 8.09
CA LEU A 25 -2.93 -18.48 9.08
C LEU A 25 -3.44 -19.77 8.40
N GLY A 26 -4.21 -19.65 7.34
CA GLY A 26 -4.76 -20.77 6.59
C GLY A 26 -3.68 -21.66 5.97
N LEU A 27 -2.60 -21.05 5.48
CA LEU A 27 -1.43 -21.78 4.96
C LEU A 27 -0.74 -22.58 6.07
N VAL A 28 -0.48 -21.96 7.21
CA VAL A 28 0.20 -22.60 8.36
C VAL A 28 -0.70 -23.69 8.97
N ALA A 29 -1.98 -23.40 9.16
CA ALA A 29 -2.96 -24.33 9.72
C ALA A 29 -3.41 -25.41 8.73
N LYS A 30 -3.06 -25.27 7.43
CA LYS A 30 -3.55 -26.13 6.34
C LYS A 30 -5.07 -26.22 6.32
N SER A 31 -5.76 -25.08 6.58
CA SER A 31 -7.23 -25.02 6.68
C SER A 31 -7.84 -24.38 5.45
N PRO A 32 -8.56 -25.15 4.61
CA PRO A 32 -9.30 -24.63 3.45
C PRO A 32 -10.36 -23.60 3.84
N GLU A 33 -10.99 -23.74 5.00
CA GLU A 33 -12.03 -22.82 5.49
C GLU A 33 -11.44 -21.45 5.80
N ILE A 34 -10.27 -21.38 6.44
CA ILE A 34 -9.58 -20.13 6.74
C ILE A 34 -9.11 -19.49 5.43
N LEU A 35 -8.57 -20.27 4.49
CA LEU A 35 -8.16 -19.78 3.16
C LEU A 35 -9.36 -19.25 2.36
N LYS A 36 -10.51 -19.93 2.44
CA LYS A 36 -11.76 -19.44 1.83
C LYS A 36 -12.16 -18.07 2.41
N ARG A 37 -12.08 -17.92 3.74
CA ARG A 37 -12.40 -16.65 4.40
C ARG A 37 -11.46 -15.53 3.97
N ALA A 38 -10.18 -15.83 3.78
CA ALA A 38 -9.21 -14.87 3.22
C ALA A 38 -9.64 -14.38 1.83
N LEU A 39 -10.06 -15.31 0.96
CA LEU A 39 -10.52 -14.98 -0.39
C LEU A 39 -11.80 -14.15 -0.39
N GLU A 40 -12.77 -14.46 0.48
CA GLU A 40 -14.00 -13.66 0.63
C GLU A 40 -13.70 -12.20 0.99
N LEU A 41 -12.76 -11.96 1.90
CA LEU A 41 -12.34 -10.60 2.27
C LEU A 41 -11.55 -9.91 1.14
N ALA A 42 -10.72 -10.64 0.42
CA ALA A 42 -10.02 -10.13 -0.76
C ALA A 42 -11.01 -9.70 -1.86
N GLU A 43 -12.08 -10.46 -2.08
CA GLU A 43 -13.12 -10.09 -3.04
C GLU A 43 -13.87 -8.81 -2.65
N ILE A 44 -14.05 -8.52 -1.36
CA ILE A 44 -14.62 -7.24 -0.92
C ILE A 44 -13.72 -6.08 -1.33
N VAL A 45 -12.41 -6.18 -1.13
CA VAL A 45 -11.46 -5.16 -1.56
C VAL A 45 -11.52 -4.96 -3.08
N MET A 46 -11.47 -6.05 -3.83
CA MET A 46 -11.37 -6.03 -5.28
C MET A 46 -12.68 -5.66 -6.00
N SER A 47 -13.84 -5.89 -5.38
CA SER A 47 -15.14 -5.62 -6.01
C SER A 47 -15.79 -4.33 -5.52
N GLN A 48 -15.59 -3.97 -4.25
CA GLN A 48 -16.25 -2.80 -3.67
C GLN A 48 -15.36 -1.56 -3.67
N HIS A 49 -14.07 -1.69 -3.37
CA HIS A 49 -13.15 -0.54 -3.27
C HIS A 49 -12.37 -0.25 -4.55
N LEU A 50 -11.93 -1.28 -5.28
CA LEU A 50 -11.20 -1.09 -6.53
C LEU A 50 -12.17 -0.73 -7.66
N LYS A 51 -11.90 0.38 -8.36
CA LYS A 51 -12.66 0.87 -9.52
C LYS A 51 -11.73 0.93 -10.72
N PRO A 52 -11.62 -0.17 -11.49
CA PRO A 52 -10.70 -0.24 -12.64
C PRO A 52 -10.94 0.82 -13.69
N GLU A 53 -12.20 1.17 -13.94
CA GLU A 53 -12.62 2.20 -14.88
C GLU A 53 -12.16 3.62 -14.48
N ARG A 54 -11.89 3.82 -13.19
CA ARG A 54 -11.32 5.06 -12.63
C ARG A 54 -9.83 4.92 -12.32
N ARG A 55 -9.25 3.74 -12.48
CA ARG A 55 -7.86 3.40 -12.14
C ARG A 55 -7.49 3.71 -10.70
N VAL A 56 -8.40 3.41 -9.76
CA VAL A 56 -8.21 3.75 -8.35
C VAL A 56 -8.80 2.70 -7.40
N LEU A 57 -8.14 2.50 -6.27
CA LEU A 57 -8.68 1.86 -5.08
C LEU A 57 -9.07 2.97 -4.10
N HIS A 58 -10.36 3.09 -3.82
CA HIS A 58 -10.86 4.07 -2.86
C HIS A 58 -10.57 3.64 -1.41
N GLU A 59 -10.05 4.58 -0.60
CA GLU A 59 -9.85 4.35 0.83
C GLU A 59 -11.19 4.09 1.53
N PHE A 60 -12.20 4.90 1.18
CA PHE A 60 -13.55 4.83 1.72
C PHE A 60 -14.58 4.73 0.59
N VAL A 61 -15.59 3.88 0.82
CA VAL A 61 -16.79 3.77 -0.02
C VAL A 61 -18.01 3.62 0.88
N LYS A 62 -19.20 3.81 0.37
CA LYS A 62 -20.41 3.42 1.09
C LYS A 62 -20.51 1.90 1.19
N PRO A 63 -21.24 1.35 2.17
CA PRO A 63 -21.49 -0.09 2.24
C PRO A 63 -22.02 -0.64 0.91
N GLY A 64 -21.45 -1.75 0.46
CA GLY A 64 -21.76 -2.32 -0.85
C GLY A 64 -20.94 -1.77 -2.01
N GLY A 65 -20.07 -0.76 -1.77
CA GLY A 65 -19.09 -0.28 -2.76
C GLY A 65 -19.57 0.88 -3.63
N GLU A 66 -20.71 1.52 -3.30
CA GLU A 66 -21.10 2.77 -3.92
C GLU A 66 -20.11 3.88 -3.57
N LEU A 67 -19.80 4.75 -4.55
CA LEU A 67 -18.86 5.85 -4.33
C LEU A 67 -19.48 6.93 -3.45
N ASP A 68 -18.64 7.53 -2.62
CA ASP A 68 -18.99 8.71 -1.84
C ASP A 68 -18.37 9.95 -2.47
N GLU A 69 -19.17 10.99 -2.70
CA GLU A 69 -18.76 12.22 -3.39
C GLU A 69 -18.14 13.27 -2.45
N SER A 70 -18.05 12.97 -1.16
CA SER A 70 -17.37 13.86 -0.21
C SER A 70 -15.84 13.86 -0.40
N ASP A 71 -15.16 14.83 0.22
CA ASP A 71 -13.69 14.85 0.23
C ASP A 71 -13.10 13.58 0.84
N ALA A 72 -13.80 12.93 1.78
CA ALA A 72 -13.38 11.65 2.33
C ALA A 72 -13.42 10.52 1.29
N GLY A 73 -14.51 10.39 0.52
CA GLY A 73 -14.64 9.40 -0.54
C GLY A 73 -13.68 9.64 -1.71
N LYS A 74 -13.28 10.91 -1.93
CA LYS A 74 -12.31 11.31 -2.96
C LYS A 74 -10.86 11.30 -2.47
N THR A 75 -10.64 11.04 -1.19
CA THR A 75 -9.28 10.90 -0.62
C THR A 75 -8.78 9.48 -0.84
N VAL A 76 -7.56 9.37 -1.37
CA VAL A 76 -6.85 8.10 -1.58
C VAL A 76 -5.52 8.16 -0.85
N ILE A 77 -5.12 7.04 -0.26
CA ILE A 77 -3.80 6.83 0.33
C ILE A 77 -3.03 5.91 -0.62
N PRO A 78 -2.21 6.46 -1.55
CA PRO A 78 -1.64 5.66 -2.65
C PRO A 78 -0.85 4.44 -2.18
N ALA A 79 -0.02 4.62 -1.15
CA ALA A 79 0.78 3.51 -0.63
C ALA A 79 -0.06 2.44 0.10
N HIS A 80 -1.18 2.82 0.69
CA HIS A 80 -2.11 1.87 1.30
C HIS A 80 -2.84 1.03 0.24
N ALA A 81 -3.17 1.67 -0.90
CA ALA A 81 -3.67 0.95 -2.06
C ALA A 81 -2.61 0.00 -2.64
N ILE A 82 -1.35 0.43 -2.75
CA ILE A 82 -0.23 -0.42 -3.20
C ILE A 82 -0.05 -1.61 -2.26
N GLU A 83 -0.09 -1.39 -0.94
CA GLU A 83 -0.01 -2.45 0.06
C GLU A 83 -1.17 -3.44 -0.10
N SER A 84 -2.41 -2.95 -0.21
CA SER A 84 -3.57 -3.81 -0.50
C SER A 84 -3.35 -4.67 -1.73
N MET A 85 -2.84 -4.10 -2.80
CA MET A 85 -2.72 -4.81 -4.08
C MET A 85 -1.66 -5.90 -4.05
N TRP A 86 -0.55 -5.76 -3.33
CA TRP A 86 0.36 -6.88 -3.19
C TRP A 86 -0.18 -7.97 -2.23
N PHE A 87 -1.04 -7.62 -1.25
CA PHE A 87 -1.79 -8.63 -0.47
C PHE A 87 -2.72 -9.43 -1.38
N MET A 88 -3.48 -8.74 -2.23
CA MET A 88 -4.40 -9.37 -3.19
C MET A 88 -3.63 -10.25 -4.17
N GLU A 89 -2.52 -9.75 -4.74
CA GLU A 89 -1.68 -10.56 -5.64
C GLU A 89 -1.26 -11.87 -4.98
N ARG A 90 -0.81 -11.83 -3.72
CA ARG A 90 -0.36 -13.02 -2.98
C ARG A 90 -1.50 -14.03 -2.78
N ILE A 91 -2.68 -13.55 -2.38
CA ILE A 91 -3.86 -14.39 -2.17
C ILE A 91 -4.31 -15.02 -3.49
N TYR A 92 -4.45 -14.22 -4.55
CA TYR A 92 -4.89 -14.73 -5.85
C TYR A 92 -3.86 -15.60 -6.55
N SER A 93 -2.58 -15.40 -6.31
CA SER A 93 -1.52 -16.29 -6.79
C SER A 93 -1.67 -17.70 -6.20
N TYR A 94 -2.01 -17.82 -4.94
CA TYR A 94 -2.30 -19.12 -4.32
C TYR A 94 -3.52 -19.80 -4.94
N HIS A 95 -4.55 -19.03 -5.30
CA HIS A 95 -5.77 -19.55 -5.93
C HIS A 95 -5.69 -19.67 -7.47
N GLY A 96 -4.59 -19.29 -8.09
CA GLY A 96 -4.39 -19.38 -9.55
C GLY A 96 -5.26 -18.42 -10.37
N ASN A 97 -5.75 -17.32 -9.80
CA ASN A 97 -6.60 -16.36 -10.49
C ASN A 97 -5.78 -15.30 -11.26
N GLY A 98 -5.37 -15.62 -12.48
CA GLY A 98 -4.52 -14.76 -13.31
C GLY A 98 -5.15 -13.40 -13.67
N GLU A 99 -6.48 -13.30 -13.77
CA GLU A 99 -7.15 -12.03 -14.05
C GLU A 99 -7.02 -11.07 -12.86
N ARG A 100 -7.32 -11.54 -11.65
CA ARG A 100 -7.19 -10.77 -10.42
C ARG A 100 -5.74 -10.37 -10.13
N ILE A 101 -4.79 -11.27 -10.44
CA ILE A 101 -3.35 -10.96 -10.34
C ILE A 101 -2.99 -9.79 -11.26
N ARG A 102 -3.34 -9.86 -12.56
CA ARG A 102 -3.05 -8.77 -13.50
C ARG A 102 -3.65 -7.45 -13.04
N LEU A 103 -4.91 -7.46 -12.60
CA LEU A 103 -5.59 -6.26 -12.12
C LEU A 103 -4.91 -5.67 -10.88
N ALA A 104 -4.48 -6.50 -9.94
CA ALA A 104 -3.73 -6.04 -8.77
C ALA A 104 -2.39 -5.39 -9.17
N LEU A 105 -1.66 -5.98 -10.12
CA LEU A 105 -0.39 -5.42 -10.60
C LEU A 105 -0.60 -4.08 -11.34
N GLU A 106 -1.64 -3.97 -12.15
CA GLU A 106 -2.00 -2.70 -12.80
C GLU A 106 -2.36 -1.63 -11.77
N ALA A 107 -3.11 -2.01 -10.73
CA ALA A 107 -3.48 -1.08 -9.67
C ALA A 107 -2.26 -0.61 -8.86
N ILE A 108 -1.23 -1.44 -8.64
CA ILE A 108 0.05 -0.97 -8.08
C ILE A 108 0.64 0.15 -8.95
N LYS A 109 0.66 -0.04 -10.28
CA LYS A 109 1.15 0.98 -11.21
C LYS A 109 0.36 2.28 -11.11
N TRP A 110 -0.96 2.21 -11.13
CA TRP A 110 -1.82 3.39 -11.04
C TRP A 110 -1.54 4.22 -9.78
N HIS A 111 -1.34 3.54 -8.65
CA HIS A 111 -1.17 4.24 -7.38
C HIS A 111 0.24 4.75 -7.14
N VAL A 112 1.28 4.14 -7.71
CA VAL A 112 2.61 4.73 -7.66
C VAL A 112 2.67 5.98 -8.55
N GLU A 113 2.00 5.96 -9.71
CA GLU A 113 1.87 7.13 -10.60
C GLU A 113 1.05 8.24 -9.94
N LEU A 114 -0.10 7.91 -9.33
CA LEU A 114 -0.98 8.85 -8.63
C LEU A 114 -0.31 9.51 -7.41
N GLY A 115 0.46 8.73 -6.68
CA GLY A 115 1.03 9.16 -5.38
C GLY A 115 2.39 9.84 -5.48
N TRP A 116 3.08 9.77 -6.60
CA TRP A 116 4.44 10.29 -6.71
C TRP A 116 4.48 11.82 -6.75
N ASP A 117 5.34 12.42 -5.92
CA ASP A 117 5.61 13.85 -5.93
C ASP A 117 6.76 14.16 -6.91
N ASP A 118 6.42 14.67 -8.11
CA ASP A 118 7.42 14.97 -9.14
C ASP A 118 8.35 16.12 -8.78
N GLN A 119 7.96 16.96 -7.82
CA GLN A 119 8.79 18.10 -7.41
C GLN A 119 9.87 17.71 -6.41
N TYR A 120 9.51 16.94 -5.37
CA TYR A 120 10.42 16.62 -4.26
C TYR A 120 10.76 15.12 -4.16
N GLY A 121 10.08 14.30 -4.93
CA GLY A 121 10.18 12.84 -4.84
C GLY A 121 9.40 12.24 -3.67
N GLY A 122 9.33 10.91 -3.65
CA GLY A 122 8.56 10.15 -2.67
C GLY A 122 7.05 10.21 -2.89
N LEU A 123 6.32 9.36 -2.19
CA LEU A 123 4.87 9.35 -2.30
C LEU A 123 4.25 10.36 -1.34
N TYR A 124 3.19 11.02 -1.77
CA TYR A 124 2.27 11.71 -0.87
C TYR A 124 1.60 10.69 0.07
N LEU A 125 1.37 11.09 1.32
CA LEU A 125 0.60 10.25 2.25
C LEU A 125 -0.84 10.09 1.78
N ALA A 126 -1.47 11.17 1.34
CA ALA A 126 -2.82 11.14 0.77
C ALA A 126 -2.95 12.12 -0.39
N VAL A 127 -3.78 11.78 -1.36
CA VAL A 127 -4.12 12.63 -2.50
C VAL A 127 -5.64 12.75 -2.62
N HIS A 128 -6.10 13.86 -3.23
CA HIS A 128 -7.52 14.05 -3.57
C HIS A 128 -7.70 13.86 -5.07
N LEU A 129 -8.63 13.00 -5.48
CA LEU A 129 -8.80 12.59 -6.88
C LEU A 129 -9.14 13.73 -7.84
N GLU A 130 -9.78 14.80 -7.36
CA GLU A 130 -10.20 15.95 -8.14
C GLU A 130 -9.38 17.22 -7.83
N GLY A 131 -8.19 17.07 -7.24
CA GLY A 131 -7.31 18.20 -6.93
C GLY A 131 -7.74 19.05 -5.74
N GLY A 132 -8.77 18.63 -4.99
CA GLY A 132 -9.17 19.25 -3.73
C GLY A 132 -8.19 18.95 -2.58
N ARG A 133 -8.59 19.31 -1.38
CA ARG A 133 -7.80 18.99 -0.17
C ARG A 133 -8.15 17.59 0.33
N PRO A 134 -7.19 16.67 0.44
CA PRO A 134 -7.46 15.38 1.04
C PRO A 134 -8.01 15.50 2.46
N ALA A 135 -9.03 14.71 2.78
CA ALA A 135 -9.58 14.60 4.13
C ALA A 135 -8.65 13.79 5.03
N TRP A 136 -7.40 14.21 5.12
CA TRP A 136 -6.34 13.55 5.86
C TRP A 136 -5.43 14.55 6.57
N HIS A 137 -4.88 14.14 7.72
CA HIS A 137 -3.94 14.98 8.44
C HIS A 137 -2.57 14.93 7.75
N ARG A 138 -2.00 16.10 7.40
CA ARG A 138 -0.70 16.23 6.70
C ARG A 138 -0.58 15.34 5.46
N PRO A 139 -1.44 15.51 4.46
CA PRO A 139 -1.52 14.62 3.31
C PRO A 139 -0.25 14.63 2.43
N ASP A 140 0.55 15.68 2.52
CA ASP A 140 1.79 15.89 1.79
C ASP A 140 3.04 15.32 2.50
N SER A 141 2.91 14.82 3.74
CA SER A 141 4.02 14.20 4.46
C SER A 141 4.58 12.99 3.73
N LYS A 142 5.88 12.76 3.91
CA LYS A 142 6.57 11.54 3.47
C LYS A 142 6.72 10.60 4.67
N VAL A 143 6.10 9.46 4.60
CA VAL A 143 6.04 8.52 5.72
C VAL A 143 6.80 7.24 5.36
N TRP A 144 7.60 6.73 6.28
CA TRP A 144 8.52 5.60 6.08
C TRP A 144 7.84 4.34 5.53
N TRP A 145 6.65 4.00 6.01
CA TRP A 145 5.96 2.79 5.57
C TRP A 145 5.46 2.89 4.11
N THR A 146 5.16 4.09 3.63
CA THR A 146 4.67 4.26 2.25
C THR A 146 5.71 3.83 1.22
N VAL A 147 6.98 4.14 1.46
CA VAL A 147 8.06 3.75 0.55
C VAL A 147 8.47 2.29 0.74
N THR A 148 8.45 1.75 1.98
CA THR A 148 8.81 0.34 2.20
C THR A 148 7.82 -0.62 1.55
N GLU A 149 6.51 -0.37 1.70
CA GLU A 149 5.47 -1.17 1.05
C GLU A 149 5.57 -1.08 -0.48
N THR A 150 5.81 0.13 -1.00
CA THR A 150 5.98 0.33 -2.45
C THR A 150 7.21 -0.38 -2.99
N LEU A 151 8.34 -0.35 -2.29
CA LEU A 151 9.55 -1.07 -2.70
C LEU A 151 9.29 -2.57 -2.84
N TYR A 152 8.68 -3.17 -1.83
CA TYR A 152 8.36 -4.60 -1.89
C TYR A 152 7.34 -4.91 -3.00
N ALA A 153 6.26 -4.14 -3.08
CA ALA A 153 5.22 -4.34 -4.09
C ALA A 153 5.78 -4.30 -5.53
N LEU A 154 6.69 -3.35 -5.81
CA LEU A 154 7.31 -3.22 -7.13
C LEU A 154 8.24 -4.39 -7.46
N LEU A 155 9.05 -4.85 -6.50
CA LEU A 155 9.89 -6.05 -6.69
C LEU A 155 9.03 -7.29 -6.91
N ARG A 156 7.98 -7.45 -6.12
CA ARG A 156 7.05 -8.57 -6.27
C ARG A 156 6.30 -8.51 -7.59
N ALA A 157 5.84 -7.34 -8.00
CA ALA A 157 5.22 -7.13 -9.30
C ALA A 157 6.16 -7.50 -10.46
N TYR A 158 7.44 -7.15 -10.37
CA TYR A 158 8.44 -7.57 -11.34
C TYR A 158 8.68 -9.06 -11.35
N GLU A 159 8.78 -9.69 -10.18
CA GLU A 159 8.93 -11.15 -10.07
C GLU A 159 7.82 -11.90 -10.80
N VAL A 160 6.57 -11.43 -10.66
CA VAL A 160 5.39 -12.06 -11.24
C VAL A 160 5.22 -11.76 -12.72
N SER A 161 5.40 -10.50 -13.13
CA SER A 161 5.05 -10.04 -14.48
C SER A 161 6.22 -9.89 -15.44
N ARG A 162 7.44 -9.73 -14.93
CA ARG A 162 8.66 -9.34 -15.70
C ARG A 162 8.52 -8.00 -16.44
N ALA A 163 7.54 -7.17 -16.08
CA ALA A 163 7.30 -5.88 -16.71
C ALA A 163 8.35 -4.84 -16.25
N LEU A 164 9.03 -4.20 -17.20
CA LEU A 164 10.15 -3.29 -16.92
C LEU A 164 9.74 -2.05 -16.13
N TRP A 165 8.50 -1.57 -16.26
CA TRP A 165 8.00 -0.43 -15.49
C TRP A 165 8.14 -0.63 -13.97
N CYS A 166 8.08 -1.89 -13.49
CA CYS A 166 8.29 -2.21 -12.08
C CYS A 166 9.69 -1.82 -11.62
N LEU A 167 10.72 -2.14 -12.44
CA LEU A 167 12.11 -1.82 -12.13
C LEU A 167 12.39 -0.32 -12.24
N ASP A 168 11.78 0.36 -13.21
CA ASP A 168 11.96 1.80 -13.38
C ASP A 168 11.41 2.54 -12.15
N TRP A 169 10.20 2.19 -11.70
CA TRP A 169 9.63 2.73 -10.48
C TRP A 169 10.39 2.28 -9.23
N TYR A 170 10.83 1.02 -9.17
CA TYR A 170 11.62 0.54 -8.04
C TYR A 170 12.89 1.36 -7.85
N ARG A 171 13.66 1.61 -8.92
CA ARG A 171 14.87 2.43 -8.85
C ARG A 171 14.57 3.84 -8.34
N LYS A 172 13.54 4.48 -8.89
CA LYS A 172 13.11 5.83 -8.51
C LYS A 172 12.71 5.92 -7.03
N VAL A 173 11.90 4.97 -6.55
CA VAL A 173 11.49 4.89 -5.14
C VAL A 173 12.66 4.53 -4.24
N HIS A 174 13.53 3.60 -4.64
CA HIS A 174 14.69 3.18 -3.89
C HIS A 174 15.70 4.32 -3.69
N GLU A 175 16.06 5.01 -4.76
CA GLU A 175 16.97 6.17 -4.68
C GLU A 175 16.45 7.23 -3.73
N TYR A 176 15.15 7.54 -3.81
CA TYR A 176 14.53 8.46 -2.88
C TYR A 176 14.57 7.94 -1.44
N ALA A 177 14.07 6.73 -1.20
CA ALA A 177 13.93 6.17 0.13
C ALA A 177 15.26 6.10 0.88
N PHE A 178 16.30 5.56 0.22
CA PHE A 178 17.62 5.39 0.84
C PHE A 178 18.44 6.69 0.94
N ARG A 179 18.01 7.76 0.28
CA ARG A 179 18.62 9.09 0.44
C ARG A 179 18.04 9.85 1.65
N VAL A 180 16.72 9.73 1.92
CA VAL A 180 16.06 10.64 2.85
C VAL A 180 15.64 10.02 4.19
N PHE A 181 15.33 8.72 4.21
CA PHE A 181 14.83 8.08 5.42
C PHE A 181 15.90 7.55 6.39
N PRO A 182 17.08 7.07 5.96
CA PRO A 182 18.04 6.48 6.89
C PRO A 182 18.43 7.45 8.00
N ASN A 183 18.42 6.94 9.24
CA ASN A 183 18.91 7.65 10.41
C ASN A 183 20.26 7.05 10.83
N PRO A 184 21.40 7.66 10.45
CA PRO A 184 22.72 7.11 10.72
C PRO A 184 23.07 7.05 12.22
N GLU A 185 22.43 7.88 13.05
CA GLU A 185 22.67 7.91 14.49
C GLU A 185 22.09 6.69 15.21
N ARG A 186 21.01 6.11 14.67
CA ARG A 186 20.28 5.00 15.29
C ARG A 186 20.31 3.70 14.47
N GLY A 187 20.86 3.71 13.26
CA GLY A 187 20.84 2.56 12.36
C GLY A 187 19.43 2.15 11.92
N ASP A 188 18.52 3.12 11.84
CA ASP A 188 17.10 2.94 11.57
C ASP A 188 16.62 4.02 10.57
N TRP A 189 15.34 4.12 10.29
CA TRP A 189 14.77 5.14 9.41
C TRP A 189 13.99 6.19 10.20
N TYR A 190 14.01 7.45 9.73
CA TYR A 190 13.09 8.46 10.23
C TYR A 190 11.66 8.06 9.92
N GLN A 191 10.74 8.32 10.86
CA GLN A 191 9.36 7.89 10.71
C GLN A 191 8.57 8.79 9.78
N ASN A 192 8.70 10.10 9.94
CA ASN A 192 7.97 11.09 9.18
C ASN A 192 8.89 12.23 8.74
N LEU A 193 8.70 12.66 7.51
CA LEU A 193 9.36 13.80 6.91
C LEU A 193 8.31 14.77 6.38
N ASP A 194 8.64 16.04 6.24
CA ASP A 194 7.79 16.96 5.49
C ASP A 194 7.81 16.66 3.99
N ARG A 195 7.05 17.41 3.22
CA ARG A 195 6.98 17.21 1.76
C ARG A 195 8.35 17.28 1.10
N GLU A 196 9.25 18.13 1.59
CA GLU A 196 10.59 18.34 1.03
C GLU A 196 11.61 17.30 1.48
N GLY A 197 11.21 16.31 2.29
CA GLY A 197 12.07 15.26 2.81
C GLY A 197 12.88 15.66 4.04
N ARG A 198 12.55 16.76 4.71
CA ARG A 198 13.20 17.21 5.94
C ARG A 198 12.53 16.56 7.15
N ARG A 199 13.34 16.25 8.15
CA ARG A 199 12.85 15.70 9.41
C ARG A 199 11.88 16.66 10.08
N ILE A 200 10.69 16.16 10.42
CA ILE A 200 9.75 16.87 11.29
C ILE A 200 9.83 16.30 12.70
N PRO A 201 9.82 17.16 13.75
CA PRO A 201 9.74 16.69 15.13
C PRO A 201 8.44 15.92 15.28
N VAL A 202 8.58 14.65 15.64
CA VAL A 202 7.44 13.75 15.69
C VAL A 202 6.63 14.01 16.93
N VAL A 203 5.47 14.62 16.76
CA VAL A 203 4.32 14.32 17.59
C VAL A 203 3.37 13.53 16.71
N VAL A 204 3.69 12.27 16.45
CA VAL A 204 2.72 11.37 15.85
C VAL A 204 1.77 10.98 16.95
N ARG A 205 0.60 11.58 16.94
CA ARG A 205 -0.50 11.20 17.83
C ARG A 205 -0.90 9.75 17.63
N ASP A 206 -0.53 9.17 16.49
CA ASP A 206 -1.16 7.99 15.98
C ASP A 206 -0.34 6.72 16.14
N LEU A 207 1.00 6.82 16.11
CA LEU A 207 1.90 5.70 16.38
C LEU A 207 3.18 6.24 17.04
N PRO A 208 3.29 6.18 18.38
CA PRO A 208 4.45 6.71 19.11
C PRO A 208 5.72 5.88 18.86
N VAL A 209 5.59 4.70 18.30
CA VAL A 209 6.69 3.79 17.97
C VAL A 209 6.50 3.25 16.56
N LYS A 210 7.61 3.01 15.86
CA LYS A 210 7.60 2.23 14.63
C LYS A 210 7.26 0.79 14.97
N ASP A 211 6.32 0.23 14.20
CA ASP A 211 6.05 -1.17 14.29
C ASP A 211 7.17 -1.98 13.60
N PRO A 212 7.37 -3.26 13.98
CA PRO A 212 8.31 -4.15 13.32
C PRO A 212 7.74 -4.72 12.01
N PHE A 213 6.53 -4.30 11.61
CA PHE A 213 5.80 -4.90 10.51
C PHE A 213 6.30 -4.37 9.15
N HIS A 214 6.27 -3.05 8.92
CA HIS A 214 6.55 -2.49 7.59
C HIS A 214 8.02 -2.61 7.18
N LEU A 215 8.95 -1.95 7.88
CA LEU A 215 10.34 -1.88 7.43
C LEU A 215 11.06 -3.24 7.45
N PRO A 216 11.07 -4.01 8.55
CA PRO A 216 11.76 -5.31 8.57
C PRO A 216 11.15 -6.32 7.60
N ARG A 217 9.82 -6.37 7.51
CA ARG A 217 9.11 -7.27 6.60
C ARG A 217 9.43 -6.96 5.14
N SER A 218 9.31 -5.69 4.75
CA SER A 218 9.52 -5.28 3.36
C SER A 218 10.97 -5.47 2.91
N LEU A 219 11.94 -5.20 3.79
CA LEU A 219 13.35 -5.47 3.50
C LEU A 219 13.64 -6.97 3.39
N LEU A 220 13.10 -7.78 4.33
CA LEU A 220 13.26 -9.24 4.29
C LEU A 220 12.64 -9.83 3.02
N TYR A 221 11.40 -9.47 2.73
CA TYR A 221 10.69 -9.97 1.54
C TYR A 221 11.35 -9.49 0.24
N GLY A 222 11.82 -8.24 0.22
CA GLY A 222 12.61 -7.71 -0.90
C GLY A 222 13.89 -8.51 -1.15
N LEU A 223 14.66 -8.81 -0.09
CA LEU A 223 15.86 -9.65 -0.20
C LEU A 223 15.55 -11.06 -0.71
N LEU A 224 14.44 -11.66 -0.27
CA LEU A 224 14.02 -12.98 -0.75
C LEU A 224 13.64 -12.95 -2.24
N VAL A 225 12.96 -11.90 -2.70
CA VAL A 225 12.66 -11.71 -4.13
C VAL A 225 13.95 -11.51 -4.92
N LEU A 226 14.86 -10.63 -4.49
CA LEU A 226 16.13 -10.40 -5.18
C LEU A 226 16.96 -11.67 -5.29
N ARG A 227 17.01 -12.50 -4.27
CA ARG A 227 17.69 -13.82 -4.33
C ARG A 227 17.08 -14.74 -5.39
N ARG A 228 15.75 -14.78 -5.51
CA ARG A 228 15.09 -15.60 -6.54
C ARG A 228 15.27 -15.05 -7.97
N LEU A 229 15.47 -13.73 -8.08
CA LEU A 229 15.71 -13.09 -9.38
C LEU A 229 17.17 -13.18 -9.84
N GLY A 230 18.13 -13.28 -8.92
CA GLY A 230 19.58 -13.32 -9.22
C GLY A 230 20.17 -14.74 -9.25
N GLY A 231 19.42 -15.76 -8.86
CA GLY A 231 19.79 -17.19 -8.98
C GLY A 231 19.18 -17.81 -10.22
#